data_dea0410393cdd5411ac2b3462835f062
#
_entry.id   dea0410393cdd5411ac2b3462835f062
#
_cell.length_a   1.000
_cell.length_b   1.000
_cell.length_c   1.000
_cell.angle_alpha   90.00
_cell.angle_beta   90.00
_cell.angle_gamma   90.00
#
_symmetry.space_group_name_H-M   'P 1'
#
loop_
_entity.id
_entity.type
_entity.pdbx_description
1 polymer ?
#
loop_
_entity_poly.entity_id
_entity_poly.type
_entity_poly.pdbx_seq_one_letter_code
_entity_poly.pdbx_strand_id
1 'polypeptide(L)'
;MKVRETIAALAAVLMVAVTIGARPADAQPPRGGRGGPDSDRAELLGLAHRVVVREGIDVLPKQLKKFYKDHREEMPSQALEPVLPERGSDRRFLLDQLLPFPFKDLPRSEAALEAKFGEEAEKVGRLPWLVHESYDRLLEAYRARDKARILGESDVLAGLMVDLNGPLNLTRNFDGQDTGQHGLWLRLTERLPQAMGKDLNLNSDAANFLDQPREYVFSVMLETYIWVDNVLYLDALARRGKQGYSESFFDDFARGAGPILRERLSHAAEDAGSYWNTAWTEAGRPVLE
;
A
#
# COMPACT_ATOMS: atom_id res chain seq x y z
N MET A 1 -10.30 -1.69 -58.28
CA MET A 1 -11.66 -1.15 -58.39
C MET A 1 -12.24 -1.16 -56.98
N LYS A 2 -12.26 0.03 -56.36
CA LYS A 2 -13.20 0.63 -55.43
C LYS A 2 -13.77 -0.30 -54.35
N VAL A 3 -13.46 -0.07 -53.05
CA VAL A 3 -14.23 0.84 -52.21
C VAL A 3 -13.31 1.37 -51.09
N ARG A 4 -12.99 2.65 -51.16
CA ARG A 4 -12.64 3.55 -50.07
C ARG A 4 -13.93 4.31 -49.72
N GLU A 5 -13.97 4.89 -48.54
CA GLU A 5 -15.00 5.73 -47.94
C GLU A 5 -15.91 4.91 -47.01
N THR A 6 -16.17 5.16 -45.75
CA THR A 6 -16.27 6.43 -45.05
C THR A 6 -16.43 6.08 -43.56
N ILE A 7 -15.63 6.57 -42.64
CA ILE A 7 -16.07 6.91 -41.27
C ILE A 7 -15.27 8.14 -40.86
N ALA A 8 -15.83 9.28 -41.13
CA ALA A 8 -15.49 10.54 -40.48
C ALA A 8 -16.74 11.06 -39.78
N ALA A 9 -16.52 11.75 -38.70
CA ALA A 9 -17.45 12.53 -37.89
C ALA A 9 -18.19 11.77 -36.80
N LEU A 10 -17.84 12.02 -35.52
CA LEU A 10 -18.45 13.10 -34.70
C LEU A 10 -17.61 13.33 -33.44
N ALA A 11 -16.73 14.31 -33.46
CA ALA A 11 -16.23 14.94 -32.25
C ALA A 11 -17.11 16.17 -32.02
N ALA A 12 -18.12 16.04 -31.15
CA ALA A 12 -18.86 17.16 -30.61
C ALA A 12 -18.13 17.64 -29.33
N VAL A 13 -17.35 18.70 -29.48
CA VAL A 13 -16.81 19.51 -28.38
C VAL A 13 -17.94 20.25 -27.72
N LEU A 14 -18.37 19.80 -26.53
CA LEU A 14 -19.24 20.56 -25.66
C LEU A 14 -18.36 21.42 -24.74
N MET A 15 -18.10 22.67 -25.13
CA MET A 15 -17.58 23.69 -24.21
C MET A 15 -18.68 24.07 -23.24
N VAL A 16 -18.60 23.62 -22.01
CA VAL A 16 -19.36 24.18 -20.90
C VAL A 16 -18.46 25.21 -20.22
N ALA A 17 -18.85 26.46 -20.35
CA ALA A 17 -18.29 27.59 -19.61
C ALA A 17 -18.60 27.38 -18.12
N VAL A 18 -17.59 27.08 -17.31
CA VAL A 18 -17.73 27.09 -15.86
C VAL A 18 -17.50 28.49 -15.35
N THR A 19 -18.59 29.11 -14.93
CA THR A 19 -18.60 30.37 -14.17
C THR A 19 -17.92 30.13 -12.82
N ILE A 20 -16.89 30.94 -12.54
CA ILE A 20 -16.22 31.01 -11.23
C ILE A 20 -17.22 31.52 -10.20
N GLY A 21 -17.72 30.65 -9.36
CA GLY A 21 -18.57 30.95 -8.22
C GLY A 21 -17.95 30.45 -6.92
N ALA A 22 -17.67 31.39 -6.02
CA ALA A 22 -17.52 31.30 -4.56
C ALA A 22 -16.91 30.05 -3.93
N ARG A 23 -15.79 30.24 -3.24
CA ARG A 23 -15.23 29.31 -2.24
C ARG A 23 -16.32 28.84 -1.28
N PRO A 24 -16.48 27.52 -1.05
CA PRO A 24 -17.22 27.06 0.11
C PRO A 24 -16.39 27.27 1.38
N ALA A 25 -17.05 27.79 2.39
CA ALA A 25 -16.50 28.00 3.72
C ALA A 25 -16.00 26.66 4.34
N ASP A 26 -14.93 26.76 5.11
CA ASP A 26 -14.33 25.71 5.93
C ASP A 26 -15.40 24.98 6.77
N ALA A 27 -15.73 23.77 6.42
CA ALA A 27 -16.49 22.88 7.27
C ALA A 27 -15.52 22.26 8.30
N GLN A 28 -15.54 22.78 9.52
CA GLN A 28 -14.86 22.16 10.64
C GLN A 28 -15.47 20.78 10.92
N PRO A 29 -14.63 19.74 11.20
CA PRO A 29 -15.14 18.45 11.59
C PRO A 29 -15.80 18.50 12.98
N PRO A 30 -16.77 17.60 13.27
CA PRO A 30 -17.49 17.59 14.55
C PRO A 30 -16.55 17.26 15.70
N ARG A 31 -16.62 18.05 16.77
CA ARG A 31 -15.95 17.84 18.05
C ARG A 31 -16.72 16.79 18.86
N GLY A 32 -16.10 15.63 19.14
CA GLY A 32 -16.62 14.68 20.09
C GLY A 32 -15.70 13.50 20.35
N GLY A 33 -15.08 13.43 21.53
CA GLY A 33 -14.34 12.29 22.05
C GLY A 33 -13.07 12.70 22.81
N ARG A 34 -12.94 12.25 24.07
CA ARG A 34 -11.82 12.54 25.00
C ARG A 34 -10.56 11.72 24.65
N GLY A 35 -9.98 11.97 23.51
CA GLY A 35 -8.62 11.65 23.13
C GLY A 35 -8.18 12.83 22.29
N GLY A 36 -6.94 13.32 22.40
CA GLY A 36 -6.48 14.39 21.56
C GLY A 36 -6.51 13.95 20.09
N PRO A 37 -6.72 14.86 19.12
CA PRO A 37 -6.79 14.54 17.68
C PRO A 37 -5.63 13.68 17.16
N ASP A 38 -4.47 13.75 17.84
CA ASP A 38 -3.26 13.02 17.44
C ASP A 38 -3.22 11.59 17.99
N SER A 39 -3.84 11.29 19.16
CA SER A 39 -3.89 9.92 19.68
C SER A 39 -4.88 9.05 18.90
N ASP A 40 -6.04 9.58 18.58
CA ASP A 40 -7.05 8.89 17.78
C ASP A 40 -6.51 8.66 16.36
N ARG A 41 -5.77 9.63 15.82
CA ARG A 41 -5.12 9.52 14.50
C ARG A 41 -4.03 8.45 14.49
N ALA A 42 -3.19 8.37 15.52
CA ALA A 42 -2.15 7.35 15.62
C ALA A 42 -2.73 5.94 15.80
N GLU A 43 -3.81 5.79 16.58
CA GLU A 43 -4.50 4.50 16.75
C GLU A 43 -5.19 4.04 15.45
N LEU A 44 -5.67 4.99 14.66
CA LEU A 44 -6.28 4.75 13.36
C LEU A 44 -5.26 4.30 12.31
N LEU A 45 -4.11 4.97 12.25
CA LEU A 45 -3.07 4.78 11.21
C LEU A 45 -2.36 3.41 11.24
N GLY A 46 -2.55 2.61 12.25
CA GLY A 46 -1.89 1.32 12.37
C GLY A 46 -2.76 0.09 12.13
N LEU A 47 -4.04 0.25 11.79
CA LEU A 47 -4.94 -0.92 11.76
C LEU A 47 -4.55 -1.93 10.67
N ALA A 48 -4.33 -1.49 9.45
CA ALA A 48 -3.90 -2.35 8.34
C ALA A 48 -2.56 -3.05 8.66
N HIS A 49 -1.59 -2.30 9.19
CA HIS A 49 -0.29 -2.85 9.60
C HIS A 49 -0.45 -3.90 10.70
N ARG A 50 -1.19 -3.61 11.79
CA ARG A 50 -1.40 -4.57 12.89
C ARG A 50 -2.10 -5.85 12.43
N VAL A 51 -3.05 -5.73 11.51
CA VAL A 51 -3.76 -6.90 10.97
C VAL A 51 -2.82 -7.73 10.11
N VAL A 52 -1.99 -7.09 9.27
CA VAL A 52 -0.97 -7.75 8.43
C VAL A 52 0.10 -8.43 9.27
N VAL A 53 0.64 -7.79 10.31
CA VAL A 53 1.62 -8.42 11.21
C VAL A 53 1.03 -9.67 11.87
N ARG A 54 -0.20 -9.58 12.39
CA ARG A 54 -0.86 -10.73 13.03
C ARG A 54 -1.06 -11.88 12.06
N GLU A 55 -1.58 -11.61 10.89
CA GLU A 55 -1.82 -12.61 9.85
C GLU A 55 -0.50 -13.16 9.30
N GLY A 56 0.50 -12.31 9.08
CA GLY A 56 1.85 -12.70 8.66
C GLY A 56 2.51 -13.69 9.63
N ILE A 57 2.25 -13.58 10.95
CA ILE A 57 2.67 -14.58 11.93
C ILE A 57 1.89 -15.89 11.71
N ASP A 58 0.60 -15.80 11.41
CA ASP A 58 -0.25 -16.99 11.29
C ASP A 58 0.02 -17.83 10.04
N VAL A 59 0.58 -17.26 8.99
CA VAL A 59 0.98 -17.98 7.76
C VAL A 59 2.35 -18.66 7.86
N LEU A 60 3.16 -18.38 8.88
CA LEU A 60 4.51 -18.91 9.04
C LEU A 60 4.57 -20.43 9.27
N PRO A 61 5.69 -21.10 8.89
CA PRO A 61 5.99 -22.45 9.31
C PRO A 61 5.99 -22.59 10.84
N LYS A 62 5.52 -23.75 11.34
CA LYS A 62 5.26 -23.98 12.77
C LYS A 62 6.38 -23.52 13.72
N GLN A 63 7.64 -23.77 13.35
CA GLN A 63 8.78 -23.45 14.21
C GLN A 63 8.98 -21.94 14.32
N LEU A 64 8.95 -21.23 13.20
CA LEU A 64 9.12 -19.79 13.16
C LEU A 64 7.88 -19.09 13.76
N LYS A 65 6.68 -19.58 13.44
CA LYS A 65 5.43 -19.11 14.03
C LYS A 65 5.45 -19.11 15.55
N LYS A 66 6.03 -20.16 16.17
CA LYS A 66 6.09 -20.25 17.64
C LYS A 66 6.89 -19.08 18.22
N PHE A 67 8.08 -18.79 17.67
CA PHE A 67 8.91 -17.67 18.11
C PHE A 67 8.14 -16.35 18.09
N TYR A 68 7.51 -16.00 16.96
CA TYR A 68 6.75 -14.75 16.84
C TYR A 68 5.51 -14.69 17.73
N LYS A 69 4.84 -15.83 17.96
CA LYS A 69 3.68 -15.87 18.89
C LYS A 69 4.09 -15.66 20.33
N ASP A 70 5.23 -16.24 20.74
CA ASP A 70 5.73 -16.12 22.09
C ASP A 70 6.22 -14.68 22.41
N HIS A 71 6.66 -13.94 21.37
CA HIS A 71 7.21 -12.58 21.51
C HIS A 71 6.34 -11.49 20.88
N ARG A 72 5.09 -11.80 20.59
CA ARG A 72 4.18 -10.89 19.87
C ARG A 72 4.03 -9.52 20.54
N GLU A 73 3.95 -9.50 21.87
CA GLU A 73 3.80 -8.26 22.63
C GLU A 73 5.10 -7.45 22.70
N GLU A 74 6.22 -8.06 22.33
CA GLU A 74 7.52 -7.39 22.23
C GLU A 74 7.76 -6.80 20.83
N MET A 75 6.95 -7.17 19.84
CA MET A 75 7.02 -6.53 18.54
C MET A 75 6.67 -5.06 18.70
N PRO A 76 7.54 -4.16 18.26
CA PRO A 76 7.18 -2.75 18.28
C PRO A 76 5.96 -2.60 17.39
N SER A 77 4.81 -2.28 17.99
CA SER A 77 3.68 -1.76 17.22
C SER A 77 3.98 -0.32 16.82
N GLN A 78 5.20 -0.09 16.34
CA GLN A 78 5.55 1.17 15.77
C GLN A 78 4.72 1.27 14.48
N ALA A 79 3.56 1.88 14.63
CA ALA A 79 2.92 2.49 13.50
C ALA A 79 4.03 3.25 12.78
N LEU A 80 4.52 2.67 11.70
CA LEU A 80 5.48 3.35 10.86
C LEU A 80 4.88 4.73 10.63
N GLU A 81 5.65 5.79 10.85
CA GLU A 81 5.16 7.15 10.67
C GLU A 81 4.31 7.18 9.41
N PRO A 82 3.04 7.60 9.51
CA PRO A 82 2.16 7.53 8.35
C PRO A 82 2.80 8.31 7.22
N VAL A 83 2.85 7.68 6.08
CA VAL A 83 3.27 8.33 4.84
C VAL A 83 2.19 9.33 4.48
N LEU A 84 2.27 10.51 5.10
CA LEU A 84 1.34 11.59 4.75
C LEU A 84 1.61 12.04 3.31
N PRO A 85 0.57 12.36 2.54
CA PRO A 85 0.71 12.82 1.15
C PRO A 85 1.70 13.97 0.99
N GLU A 86 1.81 14.86 2.00
CA GLU A 86 2.65 16.04 1.97
C GLU A 86 4.16 15.74 2.12
N ARG A 87 4.49 14.58 2.67
CA ARG A 87 5.88 14.12 2.75
C ARG A 87 6.12 13.23 1.56
N GLY A 88 6.68 13.79 0.46
CA GLY A 88 7.16 13.03 -0.68
C GLY A 88 7.89 11.80 -0.18
N SER A 89 7.33 10.61 -0.44
CA SER A 89 7.65 9.52 0.43
C SER A 89 8.47 8.49 -0.30
N ASP A 90 9.63 8.22 0.27
CA ASP A 90 10.44 7.07 -0.07
C ASP A 90 9.65 5.74 -0.05
N ARG A 91 8.55 5.69 0.71
CA ARG A 91 7.67 4.52 0.82
C ARG A 91 6.63 4.39 -0.30
N ARG A 92 6.82 5.10 -1.41
CA ARG A 92 6.09 4.95 -2.67
C ARG A 92 7.04 4.52 -3.77
N PHE A 93 6.46 4.13 -4.91
CA PHE A 93 7.19 4.00 -6.16
C PHE A 93 6.26 4.26 -7.35
N LEU A 94 6.27 5.50 -7.84
CA LEU A 94 5.30 6.02 -8.80
C LEU A 94 5.61 5.54 -10.22
N LEU A 95 5.20 4.31 -10.53
CA LEU A 95 5.51 3.59 -11.77
C LEU A 95 5.13 4.37 -13.03
N ASP A 96 3.93 4.95 -13.03
CA ASP A 96 3.35 5.67 -14.17
C ASP A 96 3.91 7.09 -14.36
N GLN A 97 4.75 7.55 -13.46
CA GLN A 97 5.56 8.74 -13.65
C GLN A 97 6.79 8.46 -14.55
N LEU A 98 7.29 7.23 -14.52
CA LEU A 98 8.48 6.83 -15.25
C LEU A 98 8.17 6.20 -16.62
N LEU A 99 7.19 5.31 -16.66
CA LEU A 99 6.89 4.49 -17.83
C LEU A 99 5.39 4.26 -17.98
N PRO A 100 4.89 4.08 -19.20
CA PRO A 100 3.53 3.61 -19.40
C PRO A 100 3.39 2.13 -19.00
N PHE A 101 2.19 1.73 -18.52
CA PHE A 101 1.86 0.32 -18.31
C PHE A 101 2.08 -0.49 -19.61
N PRO A 102 2.62 -1.69 -19.57
CA PRO A 102 2.97 -2.54 -18.42
C PRO A 102 4.43 -2.35 -17.90
N PHE A 103 4.99 -1.15 -17.96
CA PHE A 103 6.30 -0.76 -17.41
C PHE A 103 7.47 -1.59 -17.94
N LYS A 104 7.46 -1.87 -19.24
CA LYS A 104 8.55 -2.60 -19.91
C LYS A 104 9.88 -1.91 -19.67
N ASP A 105 10.89 -2.70 -19.43
CA ASP A 105 12.26 -2.22 -19.18
C ASP A 105 12.41 -1.32 -17.93
N LEU A 106 11.55 -1.53 -16.92
CA LEU A 106 11.74 -0.89 -15.62
C LEU A 106 13.06 -1.39 -15.01
N PRO A 107 13.99 -0.49 -14.66
CA PRO A 107 15.25 -0.86 -14.02
C PRO A 107 15.04 -1.55 -12.68
N ARG A 108 15.89 -2.54 -12.38
CA ARG A 108 15.80 -3.36 -11.15
C ARG A 108 16.81 -2.96 -10.07
N SER A 109 17.53 -1.85 -10.27
CA SER A 109 18.43 -1.25 -9.28
C SER A 109 18.32 0.25 -9.30
N GLU A 110 18.58 0.92 -8.16
CA GLU A 110 18.59 2.39 -8.06
C GLU A 110 19.55 3.01 -9.04
N ALA A 111 20.77 2.49 -9.13
CA ALA A 111 21.78 3.02 -10.06
C ALA A 111 21.33 2.94 -11.53
N ALA A 112 20.67 1.85 -11.92
CA ALA A 112 20.13 1.72 -13.28
C ALA A 112 18.90 2.62 -13.50
N LEU A 113 18.11 2.87 -12.47
CA LEU A 113 16.98 3.79 -12.50
C LEU A 113 17.48 5.22 -12.72
N GLU A 114 18.44 5.64 -11.91
CA GLU A 114 19.08 6.95 -11.99
C GLU A 114 19.77 7.16 -13.36
N ALA A 115 20.53 6.17 -13.82
CA ALA A 115 21.18 6.22 -15.14
C ALA A 115 20.17 6.37 -16.29
N LYS A 116 18.98 5.81 -16.17
CA LYS A 116 17.95 5.85 -17.22
C LYS A 116 17.08 7.11 -17.17
N PHE A 117 16.73 7.60 -15.97
CA PHE A 117 15.73 8.65 -15.78
C PHE A 117 16.27 9.92 -15.12
N GLY A 118 17.54 9.93 -14.66
CA GLY A 118 18.15 11.10 -14.04
C GLY A 118 17.37 11.61 -12.84
N GLU A 119 17.12 12.92 -12.77
CA GLU A 119 16.40 13.59 -11.68
C GLU A 119 14.96 13.07 -11.47
N GLU A 120 14.33 12.50 -12.49
CA GLU A 120 12.99 11.92 -12.32
C GLU A 120 13.00 10.66 -11.45
N ALA A 121 14.13 9.95 -11.40
CA ALA A 121 14.29 8.79 -10.51
C ALA A 121 14.18 9.14 -9.03
N GLU A 122 14.60 10.34 -8.62
CA GLU A 122 14.53 10.81 -7.24
C GLU A 122 13.10 11.15 -6.79
N LYS A 123 12.20 11.43 -7.75
CA LYS A 123 10.83 11.90 -7.48
C LYS A 123 9.82 10.77 -7.29
N VAL A 124 10.17 9.55 -7.66
CA VAL A 124 9.22 8.42 -7.67
C VAL A 124 9.19 7.63 -6.36
N GLY A 125 10.13 7.88 -5.45
CA GLY A 125 10.27 7.16 -4.19
C GLY A 125 11.17 5.94 -4.29
N ARG A 126 11.32 5.21 -3.16
CA ARG A 126 12.35 4.18 -2.96
C ARG A 126 11.80 2.84 -2.45
N LEU A 127 10.49 2.64 -2.50
CA LEU A 127 9.84 1.50 -1.85
C LEU A 127 10.49 0.13 -2.14
N PRO A 128 10.83 -0.25 -3.40
CA PRO A 128 11.48 -1.54 -3.66
C PRO A 128 12.83 -1.67 -2.96
N TRP A 129 13.60 -0.58 -2.92
CA TRP A 129 14.92 -0.56 -2.30
C TRP A 129 14.83 -0.63 -0.77
N LEU A 130 13.83 0.02 -0.17
CA LEU A 130 13.55 -0.09 1.26
C LEU A 130 13.22 -1.53 1.66
N VAL A 131 12.47 -2.25 0.80
CA VAL A 131 12.20 -3.68 1.00
C VAL A 131 13.50 -4.48 0.98
N HIS A 132 14.39 -4.25 0.00
CA HIS A 132 15.68 -4.93 -0.08
C HIS A 132 16.55 -4.67 1.15
N GLU A 133 16.66 -3.41 1.56
CA GLU A 133 17.44 -2.99 2.73
C GLU A 133 16.90 -3.62 4.02
N SER A 134 15.57 -3.62 4.20
CA SER A 134 14.94 -4.22 5.39
C SER A 134 15.11 -5.73 5.41
N TYR A 135 15.00 -6.40 4.25
CA TYR A 135 15.27 -7.81 4.11
C TYR A 135 16.71 -8.17 4.52
N ASP A 136 17.70 -7.41 4.03
CA ASP A 136 19.11 -7.64 4.37
C ASP A 136 19.35 -7.48 5.87
N ARG A 137 18.76 -6.44 6.49
CA ARG A 137 18.87 -6.24 7.95
C ARG A 137 18.21 -7.37 8.75
N LEU A 138 17.06 -7.87 8.29
CA LEU A 138 16.40 -9.03 8.92
C LEU A 138 17.22 -10.30 8.81
N LEU A 139 17.81 -10.56 7.64
CA LEU A 139 18.71 -11.71 7.41
C LEU A 139 19.92 -11.67 8.37
N GLU A 140 20.55 -10.50 8.51
CA GLU A 140 21.64 -10.30 9.46
C GLU A 140 21.19 -10.47 10.91
N ALA A 141 20.01 -9.97 11.28
CA ALA A 141 19.46 -10.13 12.61
C ALA A 141 19.23 -11.61 12.96
N TYR A 142 18.73 -12.42 12.02
CA TYR A 142 18.61 -13.87 12.20
C TYR A 142 19.97 -14.57 12.36
N ARG A 143 20.97 -14.19 11.53
CA ARG A 143 22.34 -14.73 11.64
C ARG A 143 22.96 -14.43 13.01
N ALA A 144 22.72 -13.22 13.52
CA ALA A 144 23.17 -12.78 14.83
C ALA A 144 22.34 -13.37 15.99
N ARG A 145 21.17 -13.94 15.73
CA ARG A 145 20.17 -14.38 16.71
C ARG A 145 19.73 -13.24 17.66
N ASP A 146 19.71 -12.03 17.15
CA ASP A 146 19.34 -10.83 17.89
C ASP A 146 17.81 -10.68 17.87
N LYS A 147 17.16 -11.15 18.95
CA LYS A 147 15.70 -11.15 19.07
C LYS A 147 15.11 -9.76 18.84
N ALA A 148 15.65 -8.73 19.47
CA ALA A 148 15.08 -7.39 19.38
C ALA A 148 15.15 -6.85 17.93
N ARG A 149 16.27 -7.08 17.25
CA ARG A 149 16.41 -6.72 15.84
C ARG A 149 15.53 -7.57 14.93
N ILE A 150 15.39 -8.88 15.18
CA ILE A 150 14.48 -9.74 14.42
C ILE A 150 13.06 -9.21 14.48
N LEU A 151 12.55 -8.95 15.69
CA LEU A 151 11.18 -8.44 15.86
C LEU A 151 11.00 -7.04 15.24
N GLY A 152 11.98 -6.14 15.43
CA GLY A 152 11.94 -4.79 14.86
C GLY A 152 11.96 -4.77 13.33
N GLU A 153 12.91 -5.48 12.71
CA GLU A 153 13.03 -5.49 11.24
C GLU A 153 11.86 -6.26 10.58
N SER A 154 11.31 -7.25 11.27
CA SER A 154 10.10 -7.94 10.79
C SER A 154 8.89 -7.01 10.79
N ASP A 155 8.74 -6.17 11.80
CA ASP A 155 7.67 -5.19 11.88
C ASP A 155 7.80 -4.12 10.77
N VAL A 156 9.03 -3.60 10.57
CA VAL A 156 9.33 -2.68 9.46
C VAL A 156 8.97 -3.29 8.11
N LEU A 157 9.41 -4.52 7.88
CA LEU A 157 9.18 -5.21 6.61
C LEU A 157 7.69 -5.48 6.36
N ALA A 158 6.93 -5.83 7.41
CA ALA A 158 5.47 -5.97 7.28
C ALA A 158 4.80 -4.65 6.87
N GLY A 159 5.23 -3.54 7.42
CA GLY A 159 4.73 -2.22 7.02
C GLY A 159 5.09 -1.87 5.57
N LEU A 160 6.28 -2.24 5.10
CA LEU A 160 6.65 -2.08 3.69
C LEU A 160 5.82 -2.97 2.77
N MET A 161 5.40 -4.17 3.23
CA MET A 161 4.49 -5.02 2.46
C MET A 161 3.07 -4.43 2.38
N VAL A 162 2.59 -3.76 3.44
CA VAL A 162 1.33 -2.99 3.37
C VAL A 162 1.43 -1.90 2.30
N ASP A 163 2.53 -1.16 2.26
CA ASP A 163 2.72 -0.11 1.24
C ASP A 163 2.84 -0.69 -0.17
N LEU A 164 3.59 -1.77 -0.33
CA LEU A 164 3.82 -2.43 -1.62
C LEU A 164 2.53 -3.00 -2.20
N ASN A 165 1.65 -3.50 -1.34
CA ASN A 165 0.33 -4.00 -1.69
C ASN A 165 -0.75 -2.90 -1.72
N GLY A 166 -0.36 -1.64 -1.51
CA GLY A 166 -1.23 -0.46 -1.61
C GLY A 166 -1.23 0.13 -3.02
N PRO A 167 -2.29 -0.02 -3.84
CA PRO A 167 -2.29 0.45 -5.23
C PRO A 167 -1.92 1.92 -5.38
N LEU A 168 -2.38 2.76 -4.45
CA LEU A 168 -2.13 4.20 -4.48
C LEU A 168 -0.66 4.59 -4.19
N ASN A 169 0.14 3.69 -3.64
CA ASN A 169 1.58 3.94 -3.46
C ASN A 169 2.40 3.74 -4.75
N LEU A 170 1.77 3.24 -5.81
CA LEU A 170 2.44 2.89 -7.08
C LEU A 170 2.06 3.82 -8.25
N THR A 171 1.20 4.80 -8.03
CA THR A 171 0.76 5.75 -9.04
C THR A 171 1.04 7.20 -8.64
N ARG A 172 1.35 8.04 -9.63
CA ARG A 172 1.48 9.48 -9.41
C ARG A 172 0.17 10.11 -8.90
N ASN A 173 -0.98 9.53 -9.24
CA ASN A 173 -2.31 9.96 -8.76
C ASN A 173 -2.66 9.38 -7.38
N PHE A 174 -1.67 9.23 -6.49
CA PHE A 174 -1.78 8.54 -5.21
C PHE A 174 -2.86 9.07 -4.26
N ASP A 175 -3.17 10.35 -4.34
CA ASP A 175 -4.20 10.99 -3.49
C ASP A 175 -5.45 11.41 -4.29
N GLY A 176 -5.56 10.95 -5.55
CA GLY A 176 -6.66 11.30 -6.43
C GLY A 176 -6.59 12.74 -6.96
N GLN A 177 -5.43 13.39 -6.87
CA GLN A 177 -5.24 14.79 -7.25
C GLN A 177 -5.45 15.03 -8.75
N ASP A 178 -5.10 14.08 -9.60
CA ASP A 178 -5.26 14.18 -11.06
C ASP A 178 -6.73 13.94 -11.49
N THR A 179 -7.54 13.33 -10.61
CA THR A 179 -8.95 12.98 -10.87
C THR A 179 -9.96 13.77 -10.02
N GLY A 180 -9.47 14.74 -9.24
CA GLY A 180 -10.32 15.56 -8.36
C GLY A 180 -10.85 14.82 -7.13
N GLN A 181 -10.20 13.74 -6.74
CA GLN A 181 -10.56 12.86 -5.62
C GLN A 181 -9.63 13.06 -4.41
N HIS A 182 -9.16 14.28 -4.18
CA HIS A 182 -8.24 14.62 -3.10
C HIS A 182 -8.58 13.92 -1.77
N GLY A 183 -7.57 13.42 -1.06
CA GLY A 183 -7.71 12.67 0.17
C GLY A 183 -8.05 11.20 -0.03
N LEU A 184 -7.98 10.68 -1.27
CA LEU A 184 -8.27 9.29 -1.58
C LEU A 184 -7.32 8.32 -0.84
N TRP A 185 -6.03 8.67 -0.76
CA TRP A 185 -5.06 7.84 -0.04
C TRP A 185 -5.53 7.59 1.40
N LEU A 186 -5.86 8.65 2.15
CA LEU A 186 -6.33 8.53 3.52
C LEU A 186 -7.66 7.76 3.63
N ARG A 187 -8.55 7.93 2.67
CA ARG A 187 -9.83 7.20 2.64
C ARG A 187 -9.63 5.69 2.46
N LEU A 188 -8.71 5.29 1.58
CA LEU A 188 -8.44 3.88 1.30
C LEU A 188 -7.66 3.22 2.44
N THR A 189 -6.59 3.88 2.93
CA THR A 189 -5.63 3.24 3.82
C THR A 189 -6.02 3.29 5.30
N GLU A 190 -6.82 4.30 5.68
CA GLU A 190 -7.16 4.55 7.07
C GLU A 190 -8.66 4.44 7.35
N ARG A 191 -9.46 5.15 6.56
CA ARG A 191 -10.90 5.23 6.84
C ARG A 191 -11.65 3.98 6.44
N LEU A 192 -11.29 3.38 5.32
CA LEU A 192 -11.94 2.15 4.85
C LEU A 192 -11.69 0.95 5.77
N PRO A 193 -10.46 0.66 6.24
CA PRO A 193 -10.24 -0.39 7.24
C PRO A 193 -11.08 -0.21 8.50
N GLN A 194 -11.24 1.03 8.97
CA GLN A 194 -12.08 1.34 10.13
C GLN A 194 -13.57 1.10 9.87
N ALA A 195 -14.06 1.55 8.72
CA ALA A 195 -15.44 1.34 8.32
C ALA A 195 -15.77 -0.17 8.17
N MET A 196 -14.80 -0.95 7.71
CA MET A 196 -14.94 -2.42 7.63
C MET A 196 -14.92 -3.09 8.99
N GLY A 197 -14.15 -2.57 9.96
CA GLY A 197 -14.11 -3.10 11.32
C GLY A 197 -13.88 -4.61 11.37
N LYS A 198 -14.84 -5.36 11.91
CA LYS A 198 -14.77 -6.84 12.00
C LYS A 198 -14.82 -7.55 10.65
N ASP A 199 -15.30 -6.89 9.62
CA ASP A 199 -15.37 -7.45 8.26
C ASP A 199 -14.01 -7.40 7.54
N LEU A 200 -13.01 -6.76 8.16
CA LEU A 200 -11.62 -6.82 7.72
C LEU A 200 -10.97 -8.14 8.19
N ASN A 201 -11.50 -9.26 7.73
CA ASN A 201 -10.90 -10.58 7.91
C ASN A 201 -10.00 -10.89 6.72
N LEU A 202 -8.71 -11.12 7.00
CA LEU A 202 -7.77 -11.56 5.99
C LEU A 202 -7.91 -13.07 5.78
N ASN A 203 -7.61 -13.51 4.57
CA ASN A 203 -7.56 -14.92 4.20
C ASN A 203 -6.30 -15.13 3.37
N SER A 204 -5.22 -15.43 4.08
CA SER A 204 -3.87 -15.51 3.52
C SER A 204 -3.44 -16.95 3.36
N ASP A 205 -2.73 -17.24 2.28
CA ASP A 205 -2.08 -18.51 2.05
C ASP A 205 -0.83 -18.66 2.94
N ALA A 206 -0.29 -19.88 3.02
CA ALA A 206 0.92 -20.16 3.80
C ALA A 206 2.13 -19.43 3.22
N ALA A 207 2.98 -18.91 4.09
CA ALA A 207 4.24 -18.28 3.70
C ALA A 207 5.13 -19.22 2.90
N ASN A 208 5.67 -18.74 1.78
CA ASN A 208 6.54 -19.48 0.88
C ASN A 208 8.01 -19.10 1.10
N PHE A 209 8.91 -19.92 0.57
CA PHE A 209 10.31 -19.53 0.36
C PHE A 209 10.40 -18.78 -0.98
N LEU A 210 11.04 -17.62 -0.99
CA LEU A 210 11.25 -16.81 -2.18
C LEU A 210 12.64 -17.09 -2.77
N ASP A 211 12.69 -17.71 -3.94
CA ASP A 211 13.97 -18.01 -4.61
C ASP A 211 14.74 -16.75 -5.00
N GLN A 212 14.03 -15.68 -5.34
CA GLN A 212 14.60 -14.41 -5.77
C GLN A 212 13.90 -13.23 -5.07
N PRO A 213 14.14 -13.02 -3.76
CA PRO A 213 13.39 -12.03 -2.98
C PRO A 213 13.55 -10.59 -3.50
N ARG A 214 14.68 -10.28 -4.16
CA ARG A 214 14.92 -8.95 -4.75
C ARG A 214 14.13 -8.71 -6.05
N GLU A 215 13.85 -9.75 -6.82
CA GLU A 215 13.02 -9.64 -8.02
C GLU A 215 11.53 -9.73 -7.68
N TYR A 216 11.19 -10.46 -6.64
CA TYR A 216 9.82 -10.69 -6.21
C TYR A 216 9.06 -9.38 -5.94
N VAL A 217 9.71 -8.39 -5.31
CA VAL A 217 9.11 -7.07 -5.03
C VAL A 217 8.51 -6.41 -6.28
N PHE A 218 9.19 -6.55 -7.43
CA PHE A 218 8.71 -5.96 -8.68
C PHE A 218 7.49 -6.70 -9.25
N SER A 219 7.40 -8.00 -9.03
CA SER A 219 6.20 -8.77 -9.41
C SER A 219 4.99 -8.31 -8.59
N VAL A 220 5.16 -8.18 -7.26
CA VAL A 220 4.10 -7.66 -6.38
C VAL A 220 3.66 -6.25 -6.79
N MET A 221 4.60 -5.37 -7.16
CA MET A 221 4.27 -4.02 -7.65
C MET A 221 3.37 -4.07 -8.89
N LEU A 222 3.68 -4.93 -9.87
CA LEU A 222 2.88 -5.05 -11.09
C LEU A 222 1.49 -5.60 -10.80
N GLU A 223 1.38 -6.62 -9.97
CA GLU A 223 0.12 -7.21 -9.52
C GLU A 223 -0.74 -6.24 -8.71
N THR A 224 -0.09 -5.33 -7.98
CA THR A 224 -0.78 -4.31 -7.20
C THR A 224 -1.24 -3.15 -8.08
N TYR A 225 -0.42 -2.71 -9.04
CA TYR A 225 -0.73 -1.54 -9.87
C TYR A 225 -2.03 -1.68 -10.66
N ILE A 226 -2.38 -2.88 -11.12
CA ILE A 226 -3.61 -3.11 -11.91
C ILE A 226 -4.89 -2.72 -11.17
N TRP A 227 -4.85 -2.56 -9.85
CA TRP A 227 -5.98 -2.15 -9.03
C TRP A 227 -6.17 -0.63 -8.92
N VAL A 228 -5.23 0.19 -9.41
CA VAL A 228 -5.28 1.66 -9.29
C VAL A 228 -6.58 2.21 -9.88
N ASP A 229 -6.87 1.90 -11.13
CA ASP A 229 -8.07 2.42 -11.81
C ASP A 229 -9.36 1.93 -11.16
N ASN A 230 -9.37 0.69 -10.63
CA ASN A 230 -10.51 0.16 -9.90
C ASN A 230 -10.79 0.95 -8.61
N VAL A 231 -9.75 1.25 -7.84
CA VAL A 231 -9.87 2.05 -6.60
C VAL A 231 -10.39 3.46 -6.90
N LEU A 232 -9.81 4.13 -7.89
CA LEU A 232 -10.26 5.45 -8.35
C LEU A 232 -11.73 5.42 -8.78
N TYR A 233 -12.11 4.43 -9.59
CA TYR A 233 -13.48 4.27 -10.06
C TYR A 233 -14.47 4.04 -8.90
N LEU A 234 -14.11 3.17 -7.94
CA LEU A 234 -14.99 2.82 -6.83
C LEU A 234 -15.16 3.97 -5.83
N ASP A 235 -14.13 4.78 -5.60
CA ASP A 235 -14.27 6.01 -4.81
C ASP A 235 -15.22 7.01 -5.51
N ALA A 236 -15.02 7.23 -6.81
CA ALA A 236 -15.91 8.10 -7.59
C ALA A 236 -17.35 7.59 -7.60
N LEU A 237 -17.55 6.27 -7.73
CA LEU A 237 -18.86 5.63 -7.70
C LEU A 237 -19.53 5.80 -6.34
N ALA A 238 -18.82 5.53 -5.25
CA ALA A 238 -19.32 5.70 -3.88
C ALA A 238 -19.70 7.15 -3.57
N ARG A 239 -19.05 8.12 -4.22
CA ARG A 239 -19.30 9.57 -4.06
C ARG A 239 -20.52 10.06 -4.83
N ARG A 240 -20.99 9.30 -5.82
CA ARG A 240 -22.06 9.72 -6.73
C ARG A 240 -23.35 10.05 -5.98
N GLY A 241 -23.88 11.24 -6.20
CA GLY A 241 -25.13 11.72 -5.58
C GLY A 241 -25.01 12.06 -4.09
N LYS A 242 -23.80 12.09 -3.53
CA LYS A 242 -23.57 12.41 -2.12
C LYS A 242 -22.85 13.75 -1.95
N GLN A 243 -23.19 14.46 -0.88
CA GLN A 243 -22.48 15.66 -0.47
C GLN A 243 -21.41 15.28 0.55
N GLY A 244 -20.13 15.22 0.11
CA GLY A 244 -19.01 14.92 0.98
C GLY A 244 -18.78 13.41 1.19
N TYR A 245 -17.93 13.10 2.15
CA TYR A 245 -17.53 11.74 2.53
C TYR A 245 -18.24 11.34 3.81
N SER A 246 -19.55 11.11 3.71
CA SER A 246 -20.44 10.72 4.82
C SER A 246 -20.32 9.24 5.15
N GLU A 247 -20.99 8.80 6.22
CA GLU A 247 -21.11 7.39 6.57
C GLU A 247 -21.64 6.57 5.38
N SER A 248 -22.70 7.05 4.72
CA SER A 248 -23.24 6.35 3.54
C SER A 248 -22.26 6.29 2.36
N PHE A 249 -21.30 7.23 2.26
CA PHE A 249 -20.19 7.09 1.32
C PHE A 249 -19.31 5.92 1.70
N PHE A 250 -18.91 5.82 2.98
CA PHE A 250 -18.04 4.73 3.44
C PHE A 250 -18.72 3.36 3.37
N ASP A 251 -20.04 3.28 3.56
CA ASP A 251 -20.80 2.04 3.35
C ASP A 251 -20.71 1.57 1.89
N ASP A 252 -20.90 2.49 0.93
CA ASP A 252 -20.80 2.15 -0.48
C ASP A 252 -19.34 1.88 -0.90
N PHE A 253 -18.39 2.64 -0.37
CA PHE A 253 -16.98 2.45 -0.65
C PHE A 253 -16.47 1.12 -0.06
N ALA A 254 -16.88 0.76 1.16
CA ALA A 254 -16.56 -0.53 1.77
C ALA A 254 -17.16 -1.71 0.97
N ARG A 255 -18.38 -1.54 0.45
CA ARG A 255 -19.02 -2.56 -0.38
C ARG A 255 -18.27 -2.77 -1.71
N GLY A 256 -17.76 -1.70 -2.31
CA GLY A 256 -17.03 -1.74 -3.58
C GLY A 256 -15.55 -2.06 -3.40
N ALA A 257 -14.81 -1.25 -2.67
CA ALA A 257 -13.36 -1.31 -2.53
C ALA A 257 -12.88 -2.25 -1.40
N GLY A 258 -13.76 -2.59 -0.45
CA GLY A 258 -13.43 -3.49 0.66
C GLY A 258 -12.90 -4.85 0.24
N PRO A 259 -13.47 -5.54 -0.76
CA PRO A 259 -12.90 -6.77 -1.29
C PRO A 259 -11.45 -6.61 -1.79
N ILE A 260 -11.16 -5.52 -2.54
CA ILE A 260 -9.82 -5.22 -3.03
C ILE A 260 -8.86 -4.98 -1.86
N LEU A 261 -9.25 -4.15 -0.91
CA LEU A 261 -8.43 -3.87 0.28
C LEU A 261 -8.11 -5.17 1.04
N ARG A 262 -9.11 -6.03 1.26
CA ARG A 262 -8.94 -7.30 1.96
C ARG A 262 -7.97 -8.22 1.24
N GLU A 263 -8.15 -8.37 -0.07
CA GLU A 263 -7.25 -9.16 -0.92
C GLU A 263 -5.82 -8.66 -0.84
N ARG A 264 -5.62 -7.35 -1.06
CA ARG A 264 -4.27 -6.76 -1.03
C ARG A 264 -3.62 -6.86 0.35
N LEU A 265 -4.36 -6.70 1.45
CA LEU A 265 -3.81 -6.90 2.80
C LEU A 265 -3.54 -8.39 3.11
N SER A 266 -4.31 -9.32 2.55
CA SER A 266 -4.02 -10.76 2.65
C SER A 266 -2.70 -11.09 1.95
N HIS A 267 -2.49 -10.59 0.72
CA HIS A 267 -1.20 -10.72 0.04
C HIS A 267 -0.06 -10.04 0.80
N ALA A 268 -0.28 -8.86 1.39
CA ALA A 268 0.74 -8.21 2.22
C ALA A 268 1.17 -9.07 3.41
N ALA A 269 0.25 -9.82 4.01
CA ALA A 269 0.55 -10.75 5.11
C ALA A 269 1.31 -12.00 4.63
N GLU A 270 0.93 -12.55 3.49
CA GLU A 270 1.63 -13.65 2.82
C GLU A 270 3.06 -13.24 2.45
N ASP A 271 3.22 -12.07 1.86
CA ASP A 271 4.51 -11.51 1.45
C ASP A 271 5.41 -11.28 2.67
N ALA A 272 4.88 -10.65 3.74
CA ALA A 272 5.62 -10.43 4.97
C ALA A 272 6.11 -11.77 5.56
N GLY A 273 5.21 -12.74 5.69
CA GLY A 273 5.55 -14.09 6.16
C GLY A 273 6.57 -14.78 5.26
N SER A 274 6.45 -14.61 3.95
CA SER A 274 7.37 -15.21 2.96
C SER A 274 8.77 -14.61 3.04
N TYR A 275 8.89 -13.29 3.19
CA TYR A 275 10.16 -12.63 3.43
C TYR A 275 10.80 -13.04 4.76
N TRP A 276 10.02 -13.12 5.85
CA TRP A 276 10.51 -13.58 7.15
C TRP A 276 11.00 -15.02 7.09
N ASN A 277 10.22 -15.91 6.47
CA ASN A 277 10.59 -17.32 6.28
C ASN A 277 11.84 -17.49 5.41
N THR A 278 11.97 -16.68 4.35
CA THR A 278 13.11 -16.70 3.45
C THR A 278 14.38 -16.25 4.18
N ALA A 279 14.34 -15.12 4.87
CA ALA A 279 15.47 -14.61 5.64
C ALA A 279 15.92 -15.60 6.73
N TRP A 280 14.96 -16.20 7.46
CA TRP A 280 15.27 -17.23 8.45
C TRP A 280 15.90 -18.48 7.82
N THR A 281 15.40 -18.90 6.66
CA THR A 281 15.93 -20.06 5.93
C THR A 281 17.33 -19.79 5.41
N GLU A 282 17.58 -18.64 4.80
CA GLU A 282 18.92 -18.24 4.31
C GLU A 282 19.93 -17.97 5.45
N ALA A 283 19.45 -17.63 6.64
CA ALA A 283 20.27 -17.56 7.84
C ALA A 283 20.67 -18.94 8.41
N GLY A 284 20.21 -20.04 7.78
CA GLY A 284 20.49 -21.41 8.22
C GLY A 284 19.51 -21.93 9.26
N ARG A 285 18.33 -21.36 9.36
CA ARG A 285 17.24 -21.72 10.29
C ARG A 285 17.72 -21.76 11.75
N PRO A 286 18.28 -20.66 12.27
CA PRO A 286 18.77 -20.64 13.64
C PRO A 286 17.65 -20.98 14.62
N VAL A 287 18.02 -21.64 15.72
CA VAL A 287 17.11 -21.82 16.87
C VAL A 287 16.93 -20.43 17.51
N LEU A 288 15.70 -20.03 17.68
CA LEU A 288 15.30 -18.75 18.26
C LEU A 288 14.63 -18.99 19.63
N GLU A 289 14.99 -18.16 20.60
CA GLU A 289 14.52 -18.25 21.99
C GLU A 289 13.76 -16.98 22.40
#